data_edb747ef892c426eb61d185ec2236cae
#
_entry.id   edb747ef892c426eb61d185ec2236cae
#
_cell.length_a   1.000
_cell.length_b   1.000
_cell.length_c   1.000
_cell.angle_alpha   90.00
_cell.angle_beta   90.00
_cell.angle_gamma   90.00
#
_symmetry.space_group_name_H-M   'P 1'
#
loop_
_entity.id
_entity.type
_entity.pdbx_description
1 polymer ?
#
loop_
_entity_poly.entity_id
_entity_poly.type
_entity_poly.pdbx_seq_one_letter_code
_entity_poly.pdbx_strand_id
1 'polypeptide(L)'
;MERFDCRGLACPQPVMRTRDALTAGANALEVLVDNEPARENVRRFLEGRGFAVAASQEGPDCWRITASAGESAASAPQQAEEASRPLGETNRTLVLITTETIGRGDDGLGAKLMGNFVATLPELGPRLWRIVLINGGVKLASQPGPALDALKKMAADGVSVLVCGTCLAHFGLLEAKQVGDTSNMLDIVTSLDLADKVIRP
;
A
#
# COMPACT_ATOMS: atom_id res chain seq x y z
N MET A 1 -18.64 19.75 6.91
CA MET A 1 -17.50 19.32 6.07
C MET A 1 -16.25 19.93 6.67
N GLU A 2 -15.34 19.10 7.14
CA GLU A 2 -14.05 19.54 7.68
C GLU A 2 -13.04 19.67 6.55
N ARG A 3 -12.18 20.72 6.64
CA ARG A 3 -11.18 21.02 5.61
C ARG A 3 -9.78 20.98 6.20
N PHE A 4 -8.87 20.25 5.54
CA PHE A 4 -7.47 20.11 5.93
C PHE A 4 -6.55 20.50 4.79
N ASP A 5 -5.61 21.38 5.07
CA ASP A 5 -4.49 21.65 4.19
C ASP A 5 -3.31 20.76 4.61
N CYS A 6 -3.03 19.79 3.77
CA CYS A 6 -1.96 18.81 3.96
C CYS A 6 -0.82 19.01 2.95
N ARG A 7 -0.78 20.13 2.23
CA ARG A 7 0.32 20.46 1.33
C ARG A 7 1.61 20.68 2.14
N GLY A 8 2.74 20.27 1.59
CA GLY A 8 4.03 20.30 2.26
C GLY A 8 4.23 19.24 3.34
N LEU A 9 3.24 18.40 3.60
CA LEU A 9 3.35 17.34 4.59
C LEU A 9 3.93 16.06 3.96
N ALA A 10 4.93 15.50 4.62
CA ALA A 10 5.51 14.23 4.22
C ALA A 10 4.58 13.04 4.52
N CYS A 11 4.67 11.97 3.72
CA CYS A 11 4.03 10.68 4.02
C CYS A 11 4.49 10.17 5.40
N PRO A 12 3.58 9.67 6.28
CA PRO A 12 2.15 9.42 6.04
C PRO A 12 1.21 10.52 6.59
N GLN A 13 1.70 11.72 6.88
CA GLN A 13 0.96 12.74 7.62
C GLN A 13 -0.42 13.11 7.02
N PRO A 14 -0.60 13.26 5.68
CA PRO A 14 -1.92 13.52 5.11
C PRO A 14 -2.95 12.42 5.48
N VAL A 15 -2.54 11.16 5.40
CA VAL A 15 -3.41 10.01 5.76
C VAL A 15 -3.70 10.00 7.26
N MET A 16 -2.71 10.28 8.11
CA MET A 16 -2.89 10.32 9.56
C MET A 16 -3.89 11.41 9.97
N ARG A 17 -3.77 12.62 9.43
CA ARG A 17 -4.73 13.70 9.69
C ARG A 17 -6.15 13.33 9.25
N THR A 18 -6.28 12.71 8.08
CA THR A 18 -7.56 12.22 7.59
C THR A 18 -8.15 11.18 8.54
N ARG A 19 -7.34 10.23 9.01
CA ARG A 19 -7.74 9.23 10.01
C ARG A 19 -8.23 9.89 11.30
N ASP A 20 -7.47 10.83 11.83
CA ASP A 20 -7.78 11.49 13.10
C ASP A 20 -9.11 12.25 13.01
N ALA A 21 -9.39 12.91 11.88
CA ALA A 21 -10.67 13.56 11.62
C ALA A 21 -11.84 12.57 11.58
N LEU A 22 -11.67 11.41 10.93
CA LEU A 22 -12.71 10.37 10.92
C LEU A 22 -12.94 9.81 12.32
N THR A 23 -11.88 9.63 13.11
CA THR A 23 -11.98 9.18 14.51
C THR A 23 -12.71 10.20 15.37
N ALA A 24 -12.58 11.51 15.08
CA ALA A 24 -13.33 12.58 15.72
C ALA A 24 -14.80 12.68 15.27
N GLY A 25 -15.24 11.84 14.32
CA GLY A 25 -16.63 11.75 13.86
C GLY A 25 -16.96 12.56 12.61
N ALA A 26 -15.96 12.96 11.83
CA ALA A 26 -16.20 13.68 10.57
C ALA A 26 -16.86 12.77 9.53
N ASN A 27 -18.04 13.18 9.03
CA ASN A 27 -18.82 12.47 8.01
C ASN A 27 -18.61 13.03 6.59
N ALA A 28 -17.94 14.17 6.47
CA ALA A 28 -17.56 14.77 5.20
C ALA A 28 -16.26 15.55 5.37
N LEU A 29 -15.33 15.33 4.45
CA LEU A 29 -13.97 15.88 4.50
C LEU A 29 -13.58 16.52 3.16
N GLU A 30 -12.75 17.57 3.24
CA GLU A 30 -12.00 18.11 2.12
C GLU A 30 -10.51 18.13 2.51
N VAL A 31 -9.68 17.46 1.73
CA VAL A 31 -8.23 17.37 1.97
C VAL A 31 -7.49 17.93 0.76
N LEU A 32 -6.60 18.89 1.00
CA LEU A 32 -5.69 19.41 -0.01
C LEU A 32 -4.32 18.76 0.13
N VAL A 33 -3.75 18.31 -0.98
CA VAL A 33 -2.39 17.74 -1.04
C VAL A 33 -1.65 18.29 -2.25
N ASP A 34 -0.33 18.23 -2.25
CA ASP A 34 0.54 18.82 -3.27
C ASP A 34 1.24 17.81 -4.18
N ASN A 35 0.93 16.52 -4.01
CA ASN A 35 1.55 15.48 -4.82
C ASN A 35 0.61 14.29 -5.06
N GLU A 36 0.85 13.60 -6.16
CA GLU A 36 0.01 12.48 -6.59
C GLU A 36 0.04 11.28 -5.63
N PRO A 37 1.17 10.86 -5.04
CA PRO A 37 1.18 9.80 -4.03
C PRO A 37 0.32 10.13 -2.82
N ALA A 38 0.33 11.38 -2.34
CA ALA A 38 -0.52 11.78 -1.22
C ALA A 38 -2.01 11.75 -1.59
N ARG A 39 -2.37 12.23 -2.81
CA ARG A 39 -3.73 12.12 -3.36
C ARG A 39 -4.21 10.68 -3.36
N GLU A 40 -3.43 9.78 -3.94
CA GLU A 40 -3.80 8.37 -4.08
C GLU A 40 -3.92 7.68 -2.72
N ASN A 41 -3.00 7.95 -1.81
CA ASN A 41 -3.01 7.37 -0.48
C ASN A 41 -4.24 7.83 0.34
N VAL A 42 -4.58 9.13 0.31
CA VAL A 42 -5.77 9.67 1.00
C VAL A 42 -7.04 9.13 0.36
N ARG A 43 -7.13 9.11 -0.99
CA ARG A 43 -8.26 8.55 -1.72
C ARG A 43 -8.53 7.10 -1.31
N ARG A 44 -7.53 6.25 -1.43
CA ARG A 44 -7.62 4.82 -1.11
C ARG A 44 -7.99 4.59 0.36
N PHE A 45 -7.40 5.37 1.26
CA PHE A 45 -7.69 5.31 2.69
C PHE A 45 -9.17 5.60 3.00
N LEU A 46 -9.77 6.58 2.32
CA LEU A 46 -11.18 6.97 2.48
C LEU A 46 -12.13 5.97 1.82
N GLU A 47 -11.81 5.53 0.59
CA GLU A 47 -12.60 4.51 -0.13
C GLU A 47 -12.64 3.18 0.66
N GLY A 48 -11.50 2.75 1.22
CA GLY A 48 -11.43 1.56 2.07
C GLY A 48 -12.25 1.65 3.36
N ARG A 49 -12.78 2.84 3.69
CA ARG A 49 -13.70 3.08 4.81
C ARG A 49 -15.14 3.37 4.38
N GLY A 50 -15.46 3.10 3.12
CA GLY A 50 -16.83 3.24 2.60
C GLY A 50 -17.25 4.68 2.29
N PHE A 51 -16.28 5.62 2.20
CA PHE A 51 -16.59 6.98 1.77
C PHE A 51 -16.67 7.06 0.25
N ALA A 52 -17.63 7.83 -0.24
CA ALA A 52 -17.64 8.26 -1.63
C ALA A 52 -16.59 9.36 -1.79
N VAL A 53 -15.59 9.14 -2.66
CA VAL A 53 -14.44 10.03 -2.80
C VAL A 53 -14.37 10.60 -4.22
N ALA A 54 -14.19 11.91 -4.33
CA ALA A 54 -13.86 12.59 -5.58
C ALA A 54 -12.54 13.33 -5.41
N ALA A 55 -11.70 13.30 -6.44
CA ALA A 55 -10.45 14.03 -6.48
C ALA A 55 -10.40 14.93 -7.72
N SER A 56 -10.04 16.19 -7.54
CA SER A 56 -9.86 17.17 -8.61
C SER A 56 -8.51 17.85 -8.50
N GLN A 57 -7.86 18.08 -9.63
CA GLN A 57 -6.64 18.87 -9.67
C GLN A 57 -6.99 20.36 -9.78
N GLU A 58 -6.46 21.18 -8.87
CA GLU A 58 -6.70 22.62 -8.82
C GLU A 58 -5.51 23.44 -9.31
N GLY A 59 -4.38 22.80 -9.54
CA GLY A 59 -3.17 23.43 -10.03
C GLY A 59 -2.09 22.38 -10.32
N PRO A 60 -0.91 22.81 -10.83
CA PRO A 60 0.19 21.88 -11.17
C PRO A 60 0.56 20.95 -9.99
N ASP A 61 0.57 21.49 -8.77
CA ASP A 61 0.95 20.80 -7.55
C ASP A 61 -0.14 21.00 -6.46
N CYS A 62 -1.43 20.91 -6.84
CA CYS A 62 -2.52 21.03 -5.89
C CYS A 62 -3.68 20.12 -6.28
N TRP A 63 -3.99 19.21 -5.38
CA TRP A 63 -5.11 18.27 -5.51
C TRP A 63 -6.09 18.48 -4.37
N ARG A 64 -7.37 18.55 -4.72
CA ARG A 64 -8.47 18.56 -3.75
C ARG A 64 -9.13 17.18 -3.75
N ILE A 65 -9.24 16.59 -2.58
CA ILE A 65 -9.92 15.33 -2.34
C ILE A 65 -11.13 15.64 -1.47
N THR A 66 -12.32 15.35 -1.97
CA THR A 66 -13.56 15.47 -1.21
C THR A 66 -14.12 14.09 -0.91
N ALA A 67 -14.55 13.87 0.31
CA ALA A 67 -15.15 12.63 0.73
C ALA A 67 -16.42 12.88 1.53
N SER A 68 -17.43 12.06 1.29
CA SER A 68 -18.67 12.06 2.06
C SER A 68 -19.02 10.62 2.46
N ALA A 69 -19.57 10.46 3.66
CA ALA A 69 -20.08 9.17 4.09
C ALA A 69 -21.19 8.72 3.13
N GLY A 70 -20.98 7.61 2.43
CA GLY A 70 -22.01 6.95 1.64
C GLY A 70 -23.02 6.27 2.56
N GLU A 71 -24.21 5.90 2.02
CA GLU A 71 -25.21 5.12 2.77
C GLU A 71 -24.67 3.80 3.34
N SER A 72 -23.49 3.36 2.90
CA SER A 72 -22.77 2.16 3.34
C SER A 72 -21.66 2.43 4.37
N ALA A 73 -21.49 3.67 4.84
CA ALA A 73 -20.44 4.02 5.80
C ALA A 73 -20.66 3.44 7.21
N ALA A 74 -21.77 2.75 7.45
CA ALA A 74 -22.06 2.03 8.71
C ALA A 74 -21.43 0.64 8.77
N SER A 75 -20.84 0.13 7.71
CA SER A 75 -20.08 -1.12 7.67
C SER A 75 -18.61 -0.80 7.38
N ALA A 76 -17.92 -0.41 8.43
CA ALA A 76 -16.47 -0.33 8.47
C ALA A 76 -15.85 -1.72 8.37
N PRO A 77 -14.65 -1.78 8.27
CA PRO A 77 -13.60 -1.65 7.28
C PRO A 77 -12.93 -3.00 7.07
N GLN A 78 -12.51 -3.27 5.89
CA GLN A 78 -11.70 -4.48 5.62
C GLN A 78 -10.44 -4.59 6.51
N GLN A 79 -9.96 -3.48 7.09
CA GLN A 79 -8.84 -3.53 8.05
C GLN A 79 -9.26 -3.92 9.48
N ALA A 80 -10.52 -3.73 9.88
CA ALA A 80 -11.01 -4.17 11.20
C ALA A 80 -11.47 -5.63 11.18
N GLU A 81 -11.94 -6.15 10.05
CA GLU A 81 -12.22 -7.58 9.91
C GLU A 81 -10.94 -8.43 9.92
N GLU A 82 -9.83 -7.90 9.40
CA GLU A 82 -8.51 -8.56 9.52
C GLU A 82 -8.00 -8.58 10.97
N ALA A 83 -8.35 -7.59 11.80
CA ALA A 83 -7.99 -7.55 13.23
C ALA A 83 -8.88 -8.46 14.11
N SER A 84 -10.05 -8.89 13.61
CA SER A 84 -11.05 -9.64 14.37
C SER A 84 -11.05 -11.15 14.13
N ARG A 85 -10.12 -11.68 13.32
CA ARG A 85 -9.99 -13.14 13.17
C ARG A 85 -9.41 -13.74 14.46
N PRO A 86 -9.97 -14.84 14.96
CA PRO A 86 -9.44 -15.51 16.14
C PRO A 86 -7.94 -15.81 15.95
N LEU A 87 -7.16 -15.49 16.96
CA LEU A 87 -5.76 -15.91 17.11
C LEU A 87 -5.72 -17.44 17.18
N GLY A 88 -5.73 -18.13 16.05
CA GLY A 88 -5.81 -19.58 16.13
C GLY A 88 -5.46 -20.43 14.92
N GLU A 89 -5.48 -19.96 13.67
CA GLU A 89 -5.36 -20.94 12.58
C GLU A 89 -4.55 -20.58 11.34
N THR A 90 -4.05 -19.37 11.15
CA THR A 90 -3.10 -19.11 10.06
C THR A 90 -2.07 -18.09 10.48
N ASN A 91 -0.82 -18.50 10.73
CA ASN A 91 0.30 -17.61 10.90
C ASN A 91 0.41 -16.68 9.69
N ARG A 92 0.14 -15.39 9.88
CA ARG A 92 0.24 -14.36 8.84
C ARG A 92 1.70 -14.08 8.55
N THR A 93 2.19 -14.60 7.44
CA THR A 93 3.54 -14.29 6.99
C THR A 93 3.49 -13.09 6.05
N LEU A 94 4.22 -12.02 6.41
CA LEU A 94 4.46 -10.87 5.59
C LEU A 94 5.86 -10.94 5.00
N VAL A 95 6.00 -10.67 3.71
CA VAL A 95 7.29 -10.58 3.03
C VAL A 95 7.60 -9.12 2.73
N LEU A 96 8.64 -8.57 3.34
CA LEU A 96 9.10 -7.20 3.11
C LEU A 96 10.29 -7.19 2.16
N ILE A 97 10.11 -6.67 0.94
CA ILE A 97 11.16 -6.56 -0.07
C ILE A 97 11.57 -5.10 -0.23
N THR A 98 12.84 -4.82 0.06
CA THR A 98 13.37 -3.45 0.06
C THR A 98 14.31 -3.14 -1.12
N THR A 99 14.73 -4.17 -1.85
CA THR A 99 15.67 -4.08 -2.98
C THR A 99 15.18 -4.92 -4.14
N GLU A 100 15.70 -4.67 -5.33
CA GLU A 100 15.46 -5.49 -6.52
C GLU A 100 16.38 -6.71 -6.63
N THR A 101 17.36 -6.81 -5.73
CA THR A 101 18.36 -7.88 -5.68
C THR A 101 18.47 -8.46 -4.28
N ILE A 102 18.92 -9.71 -4.14
CA ILE A 102 19.29 -10.33 -2.85
C ILE A 102 20.81 -10.35 -2.71
N GLY A 103 21.28 -9.93 -1.54
CA GLY A 103 22.69 -9.92 -1.20
C GLY A 103 23.46 -8.71 -1.74
N ARG A 104 24.77 -8.70 -1.46
CA ARG A 104 25.73 -7.69 -1.91
C ARG A 104 26.92 -8.39 -2.50
N GLY A 105 27.25 -8.13 -3.73
CA GLY A 105 28.39 -8.76 -4.39
C GLY A 105 28.24 -8.70 -5.89
N ASP A 106 27.29 -9.43 -6.46
CA ASP A 106 27.00 -9.43 -7.88
C ASP A 106 25.50 -9.14 -8.10
N ASP A 107 25.18 -8.04 -8.76
CA ASP A 107 23.81 -7.58 -8.97
C ASP A 107 23.05 -8.51 -9.92
N GLY A 108 23.75 -9.11 -10.92
CA GLY A 108 23.15 -10.06 -11.85
C GLY A 108 22.73 -11.36 -11.15
N LEU A 109 23.57 -11.87 -10.26
CA LEU A 109 23.23 -13.00 -9.40
C LEU A 109 22.12 -12.61 -8.41
N GLY A 110 22.24 -11.43 -7.79
CA GLY A 110 21.24 -10.93 -6.86
C GLY A 110 19.84 -10.80 -7.46
N ALA A 111 19.73 -10.34 -8.71
CA ALA A 111 18.47 -10.26 -9.44
C ALA A 111 17.88 -11.66 -9.74
N LYS A 112 18.71 -12.63 -10.12
CA LYS A 112 18.28 -14.03 -10.31
C LYS A 112 17.77 -14.63 -9.00
N LEU A 113 18.50 -14.40 -7.90
CA LEU A 113 18.08 -14.88 -6.57
C LEU A 113 16.76 -14.26 -6.13
N MET A 114 16.56 -12.96 -6.37
CA MET A 114 15.29 -12.29 -6.07
C MET A 114 14.14 -12.86 -6.91
N GLY A 115 14.34 -13.07 -8.21
CA GLY A 115 13.35 -13.71 -9.08
C GLY A 115 12.95 -15.09 -8.57
N ASN A 116 13.92 -15.94 -8.22
CA ASN A 116 13.69 -17.27 -7.67
C ASN A 116 12.97 -17.20 -6.31
N PHE A 117 13.39 -16.28 -5.44
CA PHE A 117 12.75 -16.08 -4.14
C PHE A 117 11.28 -15.73 -4.30
N VAL A 118 10.94 -14.73 -5.11
CA VAL A 118 9.55 -14.32 -5.35
C VAL A 118 8.74 -15.44 -5.99
N ALA A 119 9.32 -16.17 -6.95
CA ALA A 119 8.65 -17.29 -7.61
C ALA A 119 8.38 -18.48 -6.66
N THR A 120 9.14 -18.60 -5.55
CA THR A 120 8.98 -19.67 -4.56
C THR A 120 8.02 -19.31 -3.42
N LEU A 121 7.66 -18.03 -3.25
CA LEU A 121 6.76 -17.59 -2.18
C LEU A 121 5.39 -18.33 -2.14
N PRO A 122 4.79 -18.74 -3.27
CA PRO A 122 3.53 -19.52 -3.25
C PRO A 122 3.60 -20.82 -2.44
N GLU A 123 4.80 -21.40 -2.24
CA GLU A 123 5.00 -22.60 -1.40
C GLU A 123 4.67 -22.37 0.09
N LEU A 124 4.56 -21.10 0.51
CA LEU A 124 4.07 -20.76 1.86
C LEU A 124 2.57 -21.02 2.01
N GLY A 125 1.85 -21.19 0.88
CA GLY A 125 0.40 -21.48 0.86
C GLY A 125 -0.41 -20.39 1.59
N PRO A 126 -1.44 -20.77 2.37
CA PRO A 126 -2.33 -19.82 3.06
C PRO A 126 -1.62 -18.94 4.09
N ARG A 127 -0.40 -19.28 4.47
CA ARG A 127 0.40 -18.45 5.39
C ARG A 127 0.95 -17.19 4.75
N LEU A 128 1.11 -17.16 3.42
CA LEU A 128 1.54 -15.96 2.71
C LEU A 128 0.39 -14.95 2.68
N TRP A 129 0.38 -14.06 3.64
CA TRP A 129 -0.68 -13.08 3.80
C TRP A 129 -0.46 -11.84 2.96
N ARG A 130 0.76 -11.28 3.01
CA ARG A 130 1.04 -9.98 2.38
C ARG A 130 2.48 -9.88 1.90
N ILE A 131 2.65 -9.21 0.75
CA ILE A 131 3.96 -8.80 0.23
C ILE A 131 3.99 -7.28 0.25
N VAL A 132 5.05 -6.69 0.82
CA VAL A 132 5.25 -5.24 0.90
C VAL A 132 6.51 -4.88 0.14
N LEU A 133 6.38 -4.01 -0.86
CA LEU A 133 7.48 -3.53 -1.70
C LEU A 133 7.79 -2.08 -1.36
N ILE A 134 9.00 -1.81 -0.91
CA ILE A 134 9.49 -0.45 -0.60
C ILE A 134 10.87 -0.22 -1.22
N ASN A 135 11.28 1.04 -1.31
CA ASN A 135 12.55 1.44 -1.89
C ASN A 135 12.77 0.76 -3.26
N GLY A 136 13.93 0.20 -3.55
CA GLY A 136 14.22 -0.52 -4.81
C GLY A 136 13.29 -1.69 -5.11
N GLY A 137 12.67 -2.30 -4.09
CA GLY A 137 11.69 -3.38 -4.24
C GLY A 137 10.46 -3.00 -5.08
N VAL A 138 10.08 -1.71 -5.16
CA VAL A 138 8.94 -1.27 -5.99
C VAL A 138 9.15 -1.51 -7.48
N LYS A 139 10.41 -1.61 -7.93
CA LYS A 139 10.75 -1.91 -9.32
C LYS A 139 10.23 -3.28 -9.76
N LEU A 140 10.17 -4.25 -8.83
CA LEU A 140 9.64 -5.58 -9.10
C LEU A 140 8.15 -5.58 -9.47
N ALA A 141 7.40 -4.56 -9.05
CA ALA A 141 6.00 -4.38 -9.42
C ALA A 141 5.79 -3.63 -10.75
N SER A 142 6.85 -3.13 -11.38
CA SER A 142 6.79 -2.20 -12.50
C SER A 142 7.59 -2.67 -13.71
N GLN A 143 8.71 -3.35 -13.50
CA GLN A 143 9.61 -3.79 -14.55
C GLN A 143 9.30 -5.23 -14.98
N PRO A 144 9.26 -5.50 -16.30
CA PRO A 144 9.06 -6.86 -16.81
C PRO A 144 10.11 -7.84 -16.31
N GLY A 145 9.66 -9.04 -15.92
CA GLY A 145 10.54 -10.10 -15.48
C GLY A 145 9.84 -11.15 -14.61
N PRO A 146 10.55 -12.24 -14.26
CA PRO A 146 9.97 -13.37 -13.52
C PRO A 146 9.34 -12.98 -12.19
N ALA A 147 9.90 -11.98 -11.50
CA ALA A 147 9.35 -11.48 -10.23
C ALA A 147 8.00 -10.80 -10.43
N LEU A 148 7.85 -9.96 -11.47
CA LEU A 148 6.57 -9.31 -11.79
C LEU A 148 5.49 -10.35 -12.13
N ASP A 149 5.83 -11.36 -12.95
CA ASP A 149 4.88 -12.40 -13.35
C ASP A 149 4.41 -13.21 -12.14
N ALA A 150 5.33 -13.55 -11.23
CA ALA A 150 5.01 -14.24 -9.98
C ALA A 150 4.15 -13.37 -9.04
N LEU A 151 4.44 -12.07 -8.91
CA LEU A 151 3.65 -11.14 -8.12
C LEU A 151 2.22 -11.00 -8.67
N LYS A 152 2.06 -10.90 -10.00
CA LYS A 152 0.73 -10.86 -10.64
C LYS A 152 -0.08 -12.11 -10.35
N LYS A 153 0.54 -13.28 -10.46
CA LYS A 153 -0.12 -14.56 -10.15
C LYS A 153 -0.56 -14.61 -8.69
N MET A 154 0.33 -14.29 -7.75
CA MET A 154 -0.02 -14.28 -6.32
C MET A 154 -1.12 -13.28 -5.99
N ALA A 155 -1.11 -12.10 -6.60
CA ALA A 155 -2.18 -11.11 -6.43
C ALA A 155 -3.53 -11.63 -6.97
N ALA A 156 -3.54 -12.33 -8.11
CA ALA A 156 -4.73 -12.98 -8.66
C ALA A 156 -5.24 -14.11 -7.76
N ASP A 157 -4.33 -14.81 -7.07
CA ASP A 157 -4.64 -15.87 -6.09
C ASP A 157 -5.05 -15.30 -4.71
N GLY A 158 -5.17 -13.97 -4.57
CA GLY A 158 -5.68 -13.29 -3.37
C GLY A 158 -4.61 -12.86 -2.35
N VAL A 159 -3.32 -12.98 -2.66
CA VAL A 159 -2.26 -12.45 -1.81
C VAL A 159 -2.24 -10.92 -1.91
N SER A 160 -2.32 -10.23 -0.79
CA SER A 160 -2.23 -8.76 -0.74
C SER A 160 -0.82 -8.30 -1.12
N VAL A 161 -0.70 -7.44 -2.13
CA VAL A 161 0.58 -6.83 -2.53
C VAL A 161 0.50 -5.32 -2.34
N LEU A 162 1.31 -4.77 -1.44
CA LEU A 162 1.40 -3.34 -1.18
C LEU A 162 2.69 -2.76 -1.78
N VAL A 163 2.56 -1.67 -2.53
CA VAL A 163 3.68 -1.00 -3.19
C VAL A 163 3.77 0.45 -2.72
N CYS A 164 4.88 0.84 -2.11
CA CYS A 164 5.05 2.16 -1.53
C CYS A 164 4.93 3.28 -2.57
N GLY A 165 3.90 4.14 -2.44
CA GLY A 165 3.64 5.24 -3.37
C GLY A 165 4.77 6.28 -3.42
N THR A 166 5.34 6.65 -2.27
CA THR A 166 6.49 7.56 -2.20
C THR A 166 7.70 7.00 -2.96
N CYS A 167 7.93 5.68 -2.87
CA CYS A 167 9.04 5.04 -3.59
C CYS A 167 8.77 4.98 -5.10
N LEU A 168 7.53 4.65 -5.50
CA LEU A 168 7.13 4.68 -6.91
C LEU A 168 7.33 6.08 -7.51
N ALA A 169 6.90 7.14 -6.80
CA ALA A 169 7.10 8.51 -7.24
C ALA A 169 8.58 8.87 -7.37
N HIS A 170 9.40 8.51 -6.38
CA HIS A 170 10.84 8.76 -6.41
C HIS A 170 11.54 8.15 -7.62
N PHE A 171 11.14 6.93 -8.01
CA PHE A 171 11.70 6.24 -9.18
C PHE A 171 10.97 6.55 -10.49
N GLY A 172 9.95 7.42 -10.51
CA GLY A 172 9.15 7.71 -11.71
C GLY A 172 8.32 6.53 -12.21
N LEU A 173 7.89 5.63 -11.32
CA LEU A 173 7.25 4.36 -11.65
C LEU A 173 5.75 4.30 -11.33
N LEU A 174 5.12 5.43 -10.98
CA LEU A 174 3.68 5.47 -10.62
C LEU A 174 2.81 4.87 -11.74
N GLU A 175 3.00 5.36 -12.97
CA GLU A 175 2.26 4.91 -14.15
C GLU A 175 2.73 3.53 -14.68
N ALA A 176 3.96 3.14 -14.36
CA ALA A 176 4.54 1.87 -14.79
C ALA A 176 4.19 0.71 -13.86
N LYS A 177 3.56 0.96 -12.72
CA LYS A 177 3.13 -0.07 -11.78
C LYS A 177 2.10 -0.99 -12.42
N GLN A 178 2.34 -2.30 -12.42
CA GLN A 178 1.51 -3.31 -13.06
C GLN A 178 0.80 -4.24 -12.07
N VAL A 179 1.18 -4.25 -10.80
CA VAL A 179 0.61 -5.13 -9.78
C VAL A 179 0.62 -4.47 -8.40
N GLY A 180 -0.32 -4.85 -7.56
CA GLY A 180 -0.44 -4.43 -6.17
C GLY A 180 -1.08 -3.06 -5.99
N ASP A 181 -1.43 -2.75 -4.75
CA ASP A 181 -2.03 -1.49 -4.34
C ASP A 181 -0.97 -0.48 -3.92
N THR A 182 -1.14 0.77 -4.38
CA THR A 182 -0.27 1.85 -3.94
C THR A 182 -0.49 2.11 -2.46
N SER A 183 0.57 2.05 -1.67
CA SER A 183 0.53 2.07 -0.21
C SER A 183 1.30 3.25 0.36
N ASN A 184 1.09 3.50 1.64
CA ASN A 184 1.78 4.52 2.43
C ASN A 184 2.46 3.90 3.66
N MET A 185 3.27 4.70 4.38
CA MET A 185 4.02 4.19 5.53
C MET A 185 3.12 3.75 6.70
N LEU A 186 1.94 4.34 6.86
CA LEU A 186 1.00 3.89 7.89
C LEU A 186 0.51 2.47 7.62
N ASP A 187 0.09 2.18 6.38
CA ASP A 187 -0.34 0.83 5.98
C ASP A 187 0.80 -0.20 6.15
N ILE A 188 2.03 0.21 5.81
CA ILE A 188 3.21 -0.65 5.93
C ILE A 188 3.49 -0.99 7.39
N VAL A 189 3.53 0.02 8.27
CA VAL A 189 3.79 -0.19 9.71
C VAL A 189 2.67 -1.01 10.34
N THR A 190 1.42 -0.71 10.04
CA THR A 190 0.28 -1.50 10.52
C THR A 190 0.34 -2.95 10.04
N SER A 191 0.75 -3.16 8.78
CA SER A 191 0.92 -4.52 8.24
C SER A 191 2.03 -5.30 8.94
N LEU A 192 3.14 -4.63 9.27
CA LEU A 192 4.25 -5.24 10.00
C LEU A 192 3.84 -5.61 11.44
N ASP A 193 3.05 -4.75 12.09
CA ASP A 193 2.54 -4.99 13.45
C ASP A 193 1.53 -6.16 13.51
N LEU A 194 0.70 -6.30 12.46
CA LEU A 194 -0.31 -7.36 12.36
C LEU A 194 0.26 -8.71 11.89
N ALA A 195 1.49 -8.77 11.44
CA ALA A 195 2.11 -9.99 10.95
C ALA A 195 2.67 -10.84 12.09
N ASP A 196 2.35 -12.14 12.10
CA ASP A 196 2.95 -13.10 13.05
C ASP A 196 4.42 -13.39 12.69
N LYS A 197 4.76 -13.29 11.39
CA LYS A 197 6.11 -13.51 10.88
C LYS A 197 6.42 -12.54 9.75
N VAL A 198 7.60 -11.93 9.83
CA VAL A 198 8.14 -11.08 8.75
C VAL A 198 9.36 -11.78 8.14
N ILE A 199 9.31 -12.01 6.81
CA ILE A 199 10.45 -12.48 6.02
C ILE A 199 11.02 -11.28 5.26
N ARG A 200 12.33 -11.11 5.33
CA ARG A 200 13.06 -10.07 4.61
C ARG A 200 14.26 -10.71 3.91
N PRO A 201 14.26 -10.81 2.56
CA PRO A 201 15.38 -11.36 1.80
C PRO A 201 16.60 -10.44 1.77
#